data_6ccf49db281f2ae2015606214ac5cf53
#
_entry.id   6ccf49db281f2ae2015606214ac5cf53
#
_cell.length_a   1.000
_cell.length_b   1.000
_cell.length_c   1.000
_cell.angle_alpha   90.00
_cell.angle_beta   90.00
_cell.angle_gamma   90.00
#
_symmetry.space_group_name_H-M   'P 1'
#
loop_
_entity.id
_entity.type
_entity.pdbx_description
1 polymer ?
#
loop_
_entity_poly.entity_id
_entity_poly.type
_entity_poly.pdbx_seq_one_letter_code
_entity_poly.pdbx_strand_id
1 'polypeptide(L)'
;MQRISSNMRHSDSSYSVRRQESRLHKVNSQLSTQRRIQQLRDDPVAAGHSVRYKSLLARLDRFEKNAKTLNDQYKVAEAPMQSALNIMQRLRELSVAGATGTYTASDLKKMAPEVDELLYELVQTANSFSADGTRLFAGTKSFTEPFEIVMGDIDGAGSAVITNVRYNGSIDTKQVESDELSFMDANQAGNRMFWAERQTLFSATDARNFIVQQDSAIEVDGVTIPLIAGDNVYAIMSKINSSGAAVKASLDPVTNGMNIETTDARQLWLRDAGEGNVLASLGIVKPQQRPPYNLADSVRVSGGSLFDAVIAMRNAMYAGDHESLGGKVLGSVDGAIDNLAARLAENGSRYERAEAALARLNMQIPNVTGAESREADLDLTQAISDLKMYEYTHQASLSTVGNLYKNTLLNYLR
;
A
#
# COMPACT_ATOMS: atom_id res chain seq x y z
N MET A 1 76.22 -7.99 35.22
CA MET A 1 75.30 -6.84 35.45
C MET A 1 75.18 -6.04 34.17
N GLN A 2 74.00 -6.05 33.54
CA GLN A 2 73.78 -5.23 32.38
C GLN A 2 73.70 -3.78 32.80
N ARG A 3 74.62 -2.92 32.32
CA ARG A 3 74.57 -1.48 32.49
C ARG A 3 73.38 -0.96 31.67
N ILE A 4 72.26 -0.69 32.30
CA ILE A 4 71.11 0.00 31.66
C ILE A 4 71.51 1.45 31.47
N SER A 5 71.66 1.91 30.23
CA SER A 5 71.97 3.29 29.90
C SER A 5 70.91 4.24 30.47
N SER A 6 71.32 5.43 30.95
CA SER A 6 70.39 6.47 31.43
C SER A 6 69.35 6.83 30.35
N ASN A 7 69.73 6.89 29.07
CA ASN A 7 68.84 7.10 27.95
C ASN A 7 67.76 6.01 27.81
N MET A 8 68.07 4.75 28.14
CA MET A 8 67.10 3.67 28.09
C MET A 8 66.05 3.79 29.21
N ARG A 9 66.44 4.24 30.41
CA ARG A 9 65.51 4.57 31.49
C ARG A 9 64.61 5.75 31.20
N HIS A 10 65.10 6.77 30.48
CA HIS A 10 64.31 7.92 30.03
C HIS A 10 63.32 7.51 28.96
N SER A 11 63.71 6.71 27.98
CA SER A 11 62.82 6.23 26.95
C SER A 11 61.71 5.35 27.51
N ASP A 12 62.00 4.43 28.45
CA ASP A 12 61.05 3.58 29.09
C ASP A 12 60.03 4.37 29.97
N SER A 13 60.51 5.39 30.68
CA SER A 13 59.65 6.26 31.48
C SER A 13 58.74 7.09 30.61
N SER A 14 59.27 7.66 29.54
CA SER A 14 58.46 8.43 28.56
C SER A 14 57.41 7.53 27.84
N TYR A 15 57.79 6.30 27.54
CA TYR A 15 56.86 5.34 26.94
C TYR A 15 55.75 4.97 27.93
N SER A 16 56.05 4.75 29.21
CA SER A 16 55.05 4.46 30.23
C SER A 16 54.03 5.62 30.43
N VAL A 17 54.49 6.85 30.46
CA VAL A 17 53.62 8.02 30.56
C VAL A 17 52.70 8.16 29.35
N ARG A 18 53.25 8.07 28.13
CA ARG A 18 52.46 8.11 26.90
C ARG A 18 51.43 7.01 26.84
N ARG A 19 51.73 5.80 27.32
CA ARG A 19 50.80 4.67 27.38
C ARG A 19 49.64 4.96 28.35
N GLN A 20 49.90 5.59 29.48
CA GLN A 20 48.87 5.97 30.44
C GLN A 20 47.99 7.11 29.93
N GLU A 21 48.60 8.11 29.30
CA GLU A 21 47.91 9.20 28.63
C GLU A 21 46.95 8.66 27.53
N SER A 22 47.43 7.72 26.72
CA SER A 22 46.61 7.07 25.72
C SER A 22 45.39 6.30 26.34
N ARG A 23 45.57 5.67 27.51
CA ARG A 23 44.48 4.98 28.24
C ARG A 23 43.48 6.01 28.78
N LEU A 24 43.95 7.10 29.38
CA LEU A 24 43.08 8.21 29.80
C LEU A 24 42.26 8.81 28.67
N HIS A 25 42.90 9.08 27.55
CA HIS A 25 42.21 9.59 26.36
C HIS A 25 41.16 8.62 25.85
N LYS A 26 41.47 7.30 25.86
CA LYS A 26 40.51 6.27 25.46
C LYS A 26 39.29 6.24 26.38
N VAL A 27 39.45 6.22 27.68
CA VAL A 27 38.32 6.19 28.63
C VAL A 27 37.54 7.49 28.60
N ASN A 28 38.20 8.68 28.49
CA ASN A 28 37.51 9.92 28.31
C ASN A 28 36.66 9.96 27.03
N SER A 29 37.19 9.44 25.92
CA SER A 29 36.47 9.35 24.67
C SER A 29 35.27 8.39 24.80
N GLN A 30 35.45 7.24 25.47
CA GLN A 30 34.38 6.28 25.74
C GLN A 30 33.28 6.89 26.63
N LEU A 31 33.65 7.66 27.67
CA LEU A 31 32.70 8.38 28.53
C LEU A 31 31.95 9.46 27.75
N SER A 32 32.64 10.22 26.90
CA SER A 32 32.03 11.26 26.07
C SER A 32 31.01 10.70 25.08
N THR A 33 31.28 9.53 24.50
CA THR A 33 30.39 8.88 23.53
C THR A 33 29.42 7.88 24.16
N GLN A 34 29.59 7.55 25.45
CA GLN A 34 28.88 6.51 26.19
C GLN A 34 28.97 5.12 25.52
N ARG A 35 30.02 4.90 24.70
CA ARG A 35 30.24 3.67 23.95
C ARG A 35 31.54 2.98 24.35
N ARG A 36 31.47 1.68 24.60
CA ARG A 36 32.62 0.81 24.86
C ARG A 36 33.46 0.65 23.59
N ILE A 37 32.79 0.51 22.44
CA ILE A 37 33.42 0.27 21.14
C ILE A 37 33.34 1.57 20.32
N GLN A 38 34.50 2.14 20.01
CA GLN A 38 34.63 3.34 19.18
C GLN A 38 35.22 3.03 17.81
N GLN A 39 36.11 2.08 17.76
CA GLN A 39 36.82 1.66 16.55
C GLN A 39 36.75 0.15 16.40
N LEU A 40 36.77 -0.33 15.14
CA LEU A 40 36.70 -1.76 14.82
C LEU A 40 37.82 -2.58 15.51
N ARG A 41 38.97 -1.96 15.76
CA ARG A 41 40.12 -2.58 16.43
C ARG A 41 39.93 -2.77 17.94
N ASP A 42 38.97 -2.10 18.57
CA ASP A 42 38.74 -2.22 20.01
C ASP A 42 38.19 -3.60 20.38
N ASP A 43 37.19 -4.07 19.59
CA ASP A 43 36.61 -5.41 19.69
C ASP A 43 35.93 -5.73 18.33
N PRO A 44 36.66 -6.46 17.44
CA PRO A 44 36.13 -6.71 16.08
C PRO A 44 34.85 -7.54 16.06
N VAL A 45 34.68 -8.46 17.03
CA VAL A 45 33.50 -9.34 17.12
C VAL A 45 32.27 -8.55 17.55
N ALA A 46 32.39 -7.85 18.68
CA ALA A 46 31.29 -7.05 19.21
C ALA A 46 30.95 -5.86 18.28
N ALA A 47 31.95 -5.27 17.61
CA ALA A 47 31.72 -4.26 16.57
C ALA A 47 30.92 -4.84 15.38
N GLY A 48 31.24 -6.06 14.96
CA GLY A 48 30.48 -6.77 13.91
C GLY A 48 29.03 -7.03 14.33
N HIS A 49 28.79 -7.43 15.59
CA HIS A 49 27.45 -7.62 16.15
C HIS A 49 26.68 -6.27 16.21
N SER A 50 27.30 -5.22 16.74
CA SER A 50 26.69 -3.88 16.81
C SER A 50 26.27 -3.37 15.42
N VAL A 51 27.09 -3.54 14.38
CA VAL A 51 26.73 -3.15 13.00
C VAL A 51 25.53 -3.94 12.50
N ARG A 52 25.46 -5.25 12.77
CA ARG A 52 24.31 -6.08 12.39
C ARG A 52 23.03 -5.63 13.10
N TYR A 53 23.09 -5.41 14.42
CA TYR A 53 21.94 -4.92 15.20
C TYR A 53 21.47 -3.55 14.71
N LYS A 54 22.36 -2.60 14.43
CA LYS A 54 22.00 -1.30 13.85
C LYS A 54 21.35 -1.42 12.50
N SER A 55 21.86 -2.30 11.63
CA SER A 55 21.25 -2.56 10.34
C SER A 55 19.85 -3.17 10.49
N LEU A 56 19.68 -4.09 11.45
CA LEU A 56 18.38 -4.67 11.77
C LEU A 56 17.42 -3.63 12.35
N LEU A 57 17.86 -2.79 13.30
CA LEU A 57 17.06 -1.70 13.85
C LEU A 57 16.58 -0.73 12.77
N ALA A 58 17.46 -0.32 11.85
CA ALA A 58 17.08 0.55 10.75
C ALA A 58 16.03 -0.07 9.82
N ARG A 59 16.01 -1.40 9.65
CA ARG A 59 14.95 -2.12 8.93
C ARG A 59 13.66 -2.14 9.72
N LEU A 60 13.72 -2.49 11.00
CA LEU A 60 12.55 -2.55 11.88
C LEU A 60 11.88 -1.18 12.01
N ASP A 61 12.65 -0.09 12.16
CA ASP A 61 12.12 1.28 12.18
C ASP A 61 11.40 1.64 10.88
N ARG A 62 11.92 1.18 9.74
CA ARG A 62 11.24 1.36 8.45
C ARG A 62 9.93 0.57 8.39
N PHE A 63 9.94 -0.69 8.84
CA PHE A 63 8.73 -1.51 8.91
C PHE A 63 7.69 -0.90 9.86
N GLU A 64 8.11 -0.37 11.01
CA GLU A 64 7.23 0.33 11.95
C GLU A 64 6.55 1.54 11.29
N LYS A 65 7.32 2.41 10.63
CA LYS A 65 6.77 3.56 9.90
C LYS A 65 5.79 3.14 8.81
N ASN A 66 6.15 2.10 8.05
CA ASN A 66 5.29 1.56 7.01
C ASN A 66 3.99 0.99 7.58
N ALA A 67 4.08 0.15 8.61
CA ALA A 67 2.91 -0.45 9.25
C ALA A 67 2.01 0.59 9.91
N LYS A 68 2.58 1.65 10.50
CA LYS A 68 1.82 2.78 11.05
C LYS A 68 1.08 3.55 9.96
N THR A 69 1.75 3.85 8.85
CA THR A 69 1.12 4.53 7.71
C THR A 69 -0.04 3.69 7.14
N LEU A 70 0.15 2.37 7.00
CA LEU A 70 -0.89 1.45 6.53
C LEU A 70 -2.08 1.40 7.50
N ASN A 71 -1.81 1.31 8.80
CA ASN A 71 -2.83 1.31 9.85
C ASN A 71 -3.69 2.59 9.80
N ASP A 72 -3.03 3.76 9.70
CA ASP A 72 -3.70 5.05 9.61
C ASP A 72 -4.55 5.15 8.33
N GLN A 73 -4.06 4.66 7.18
CA GLN A 73 -4.80 4.67 5.91
C GLN A 73 -6.04 3.79 5.96
N TYR A 74 -5.94 2.56 6.48
CA TYR A 74 -7.10 1.67 6.59
C TYR A 74 -8.15 2.22 7.56
N LYS A 75 -7.73 2.82 8.67
CA LYS A 75 -8.61 3.47 9.64
C LYS A 75 -9.36 4.66 9.03
N VAL A 76 -8.66 5.50 8.26
CA VAL A 76 -9.29 6.67 7.61
C VAL A 76 -10.26 6.24 6.53
N ALA A 77 -10.01 5.13 5.82
CA ALA A 77 -10.89 4.62 4.78
C ALA A 77 -12.18 4.00 5.32
N GLU A 78 -12.20 3.53 6.57
CA GLU A 78 -13.35 2.82 7.18
C GLU A 78 -14.60 3.71 7.25
N ALA A 79 -14.48 4.96 7.69
CA ALA A 79 -15.62 5.85 7.89
C ALA A 79 -16.37 6.17 6.57
N PRO A 80 -15.72 6.56 5.46
CA PRO A 80 -16.40 6.72 4.17
C PRO A 80 -17.04 5.41 3.66
N MET A 81 -16.40 4.26 3.87
CA MET A 81 -16.96 2.97 3.46
C MET A 81 -18.24 2.64 4.24
N GLN A 82 -18.24 2.88 5.55
CA GLN A 82 -19.42 2.70 6.40
C GLN A 82 -20.54 3.69 6.02
N SER A 83 -20.19 4.95 5.71
CA SER A 83 -21.15 5.94 5.23
C SER A 83 -21.79 5.49 3.91
N ALA A 84 -21.01 5.02 2.93
CA ALA A 84 -21.51 4.49 1.68
C ALA A 84 -22.46 3.29 1.91
N LEU A 85 -22.12 2.40 2.83
CA LEU A 85 -22.98 1.27 3.18
C LEU A 85 -24.32 1.73 3.77
N ASN A 86 -24.31 2.70 4.66
CA ASN A 86 -25.54 3.27 5.27
C ASN A 86 -26.43 3.94 4.21
N ILE A 87 -25.83 4.69 3.28
CA ILE A 87 -26.56 5.32 2.15
C ILE A 87 -27.21 4.23 1.29
N MET A 88 -26.48 3.18 0.95
CA MET A 88 -27.01 2.06 0.16
C MET A 88 -28.15 1.33 0.88
N GLN A 89 -28.08 1.15 2.20
CA GLN A 89 -29.18 0.61 2.99
C GLN A 89 -30.43 1.50 2.94
N ARG A 90 -30.26 2.83 3.02
CA ARG A 90 -31.37 3.78 2.85
C ARG A 90 -31.98 3.70 1.44
N LEU A 91 -31.17 3.61 0.41
CA LEU A 91 -31.63 3.40 -0.95
C LEU A 91 -32.39 2.07 -1.11
N ARG A 92 -31.92 1.02 -0.47
CA ARG A 92 -32.64 -0.27 -0.44
C ARG A 92 -34.05 -0.12 0.17
N GLU A 93 -34.17 0.59 1.31
CA GLU A 93 -35.48 0.85 1.94
C GLU A 93 -36.44 1.58 0.97
N LEU A 94 -35.93 2.61 0.28
CA LEU A 94 -36.70 3.37 -0.71
C LEU A 94 -37.09 2.48 -1.92
N SER A 95 -36.20 1.59 -2.38
CA SER A 95 -36.47 0.65 -3.47
C SER A 95 -37.58 -0.34 -3.08
N VAL A 96 -37.49 -0.94 -1.88
CA VAL A 96 -38.53 -1.83 -1.36
C VAL A 96 -39.85 -1.12 -1.20
N ALA A 97 -39.86 0.10 -0.64
CA ALA A 97 -41.06 0.91 -0.47
C ALA A 97 -41.72 1.18 -1.85
N GLY A 98 -40.91 1.58 -2.85
CA GLY A 98 -41.38 1.84 -4.21
C GLY A 98 -41.90 0.61 -4.94
N ALA A 99 -41.38 -0.56 -4.63
CA ALA A 99 -41.76 -1.83 -5.26
C ALA A 99 -43.13 -2.39 -4.77
N THR A 100 -43.57 -2.01 -3.57
CA THR A 100 -44.78 -2.60 -2.93
C THR A 100 -46.09 -2.29 -3.63
N GLY A 101 -46.12 -1.40 -4.62
CA GLY A 101 -47.35 -0.97 -5.31
C GLY A 101 -48.29 -0.11 -4.45
N THR A 102 -47.89 0.20 -3.20
CA THR A 102 -48.66 1.06 -2.29
C THR A 102 -48.60 2.54 -2.75
N TYR A 103 -47.48 2.96 -3.31
CA TYR A 103 -47.23 4.28 -3.84
C TYR A 103 -47.72 4.39 -5.31
N THR A 104 -48.32 5.49 -5.67
CA THR A 104 -48.70 5.73 -7.06
C THR A 104 -47.46 6.16 -7.89
N ALA A 105 -47.52 6.09 -9.22
CA ALA A 105 -46.47 6.61 -10.09
C ALA A 105 -46.13 8.09 -9.79
N SER A 106 -47.13 8.89 -9.37
CA SER A 106 -46.94 10.28 -8.96
C SER A 106 -46.15 10.39 -7.64
N ASP A 107 -46.35 9.44 -6.72
CA ASP A 107 -45.63 9.45 -5.44
C ASP A 107 -44.20 9.00 -5.64
N LEU A 108 -43.95 8.01 -6.50
CA LEU A 108 -42.60 7.61 -6.90
C LEU A 108 -41.78 8.78 -7.47
N LYS A 109 -42.42 9.59 -8.36
CA LYS A 109 -41.80 10.81 -8.91
C LYS A 109 -41.40 11.81 -7.81
N LYS A 110 -42.13 11.89 -6.71
CA LYS A 110 -41.80 12.76 -5.56
C LYS A 110 -40.69 12.18 -4.68
N MET A 111 -40.50 10.87 -4.70
CA MET A 111 -39.38 10.18 -3.97
C MET A 111 -38.07 10.24 -4.75
N ALA A 112 -38.12 10.34 -6.08
CA ALA A 112 -36.91 10.33 -6.93
C ALA A 112 -35.88 11.41 -6.57
N PRO A 113 -36.23 12.67 -6.19
CA PRO A 113 -35.27 13.66 -5.72
C PRO A 113 -34.50 13.26 -4.47
N GLU A 114 -35.10 12.50 -3.54
CA GLU A 114 -34.37 11.96 -2.38
C GLU A 114 -33.26 10.99 -2.83
N VAL A 115 -33.53 10.19 -3.86
CA VAL A 115 -32.53 9.29 -4.44
C VAL A 115 -31.42 10.07 -5.14
N ASP A 116 -31.71 11.18 -5.78
CA ASP A 116 -30.70 12.06 -6.40
C ASP A 116 -29.77 12.66 -5.33
N GLU A 117 -30.30 13.15 -4.22
CA GLU A 117 -29.49 13.69 -3.12
C GLU A 117 -28.60 12.61 -2.49
N LEU A 118 -29.14 11.42 -2.26
CA LEU A 118 -28.38 10.27 -1.77
C LEU A 118 -27.28 9.84 -2.76
N LEU A 119 -27.54 9.94 -4.07
CA LEU A 119 -26.53 9.69 -5.10
C LEU A 119 -25.40 10.72 -5.05
N TYR A 120 -25.71 12.00 -4.88
CA TYR A 120 -24.72 13.05 -4.68
C TYR A 120 -23.85 12.78 -3.45
N GLU A 121 -24.47 12.49 -2.31
CA GLU A 121 -23.77 12.15 -1.07
C GLU A 121 -22.87 10.93 -1.24
N LEU A 122 -23.34 9.91 -1.97
CA LEU A 122 -22.59 8.70 -2.26
C LEU A 122 -21.35 8.99 -3.11
N VAL A 123 -21.46 9.83 -4.14
CA VAL A 123 -20.31 10.26 -4.96
C VAL A 123 -19.33 11.10 -4.16
N GLN A 124 -19.81 12.02 -3.30
CA GLN A 124 -18.93 12.77 -2.39
C GLN A 124 -18.18 11.85 -1.43
N THR A 125 -18.86 10.85 -0.89
CA THR A 125 -18.26 9.82 -0.02
C THR A 125 -17.20 9.02 -0.77
N ALA A 126 -17.47 8.64 -2.02
CA ALA A 126 -16.50 7.94 -2.87
C ALA A 126 -15.31 8.83 -3.29
N ASN A 127 -15.47 10.14 -3.27
CA ASN A 127 -14.44 11.14 -3.53
C ASN A 127 -13.73 11.65 -2.25
N SER A 128 -13.89 10.96 -1.12
CA SER A 128 -13.25 11.34 0.15
C SER A 128 -11.73 11.39 0.04
N PHE A 129 -11.14 12.23 0.87
CA PHE A 129 -9.69 12.43 0.92
C PHE A 129 -9.17 12.27 2.35
N SER A 130 -7.91 11.92 2.48
CA SER A 130 -7.18 11.84 3.74
C SER A 130 -6.74 13.24 4.20
N ALA A 131 -6.27 13.36 5.44
CA ALA A 131 -5.80 14.62 6.03
C ALA A 131 -4.61 15.27 5.26
N ASP A 132 -3.86 14.46 4.52
CA ASP A 132 -2.76 14.92 3.64
C ASP A 132 -3.24 15.40 2.26
N GLY A 133 -4.55 15.40 2.00
CA GLY A 133 -5.17 15.80 0.74
C GLY A 133 -5.14 14.73 -0.35
N THR A 134 -4.65 13.53 -0.06
CA THR A 134 -4.71 12.41 -1.02
C THR A 134 -6.09 11.78 -1.08
N ARG A 135 -6.55 11.39 -2.27
CA ARG A 135 -7.83 10.71 -2.48
C ARG A 135 -7.71 9.25 -2.04
N LEU A 136 -8.67 8.78 -1.26
CA LEU A 136 -8.64 7.44 -0.65
C LEU A 136 -8.85 6.32 -1.67
N PHE A 137 -9.70 6.53 -2.68
CA PHE A 137 -10.15 5.49 -3.61
C PHE A 137 -9.66 5.70 -5.05
N ALA A 138 -8.65 6.55 -5.25
CA ALA A 138 -8.08 6.84 -6.58
C ALA A 138 -7.00 5.85 -7.04
N GLY A 139 -6.70 4.81 -6.25
CA GLY A 139 -5.59 3.91 -6.52
C GLY A 139 -4.23 4.63 -6.42
N THR A 140 -3.37 4.50 -7.41
CA THR A 140 -2.06 5.19 -7.44
C THR A 140 -2.13 6.65 -7.86
N LYS A 141 -3.28 7.12 -8.39
CA LYS A 141 -3.49 8.52 -8.80
C LYS A 141 -4.01 9.39 -7.65
N SER A 142 -3.26 9.48 -6.56
CA SER A 142 -3.68 10.03 -5.26
C SER A 142 -4.22 11.46 -5.27
N PHE A 143 -3.95 12.26 -6.31
CA PHE A 143 -4.42 13.65 -6.42
C PHE A 143 -5.51 13.86 -7.48
N THR A 144 -5.95 12.78 -8.14
CA THR A 144 -7.03 12.83 -9.14
C THR A 144 -8.34 12.49 -8.45
N GLU A 145 -9.39 13.24 -8.76
CA GLU A 145 -10.74 12.91 -8.31
C GLU A 145 -11.17 11.56 -8.90
N PRO A 146 -11.43 10.54 -8.04
CA PRO A 146 -11.66 9.19 -8.53
C PRO A 146 -12.98 9.03 -9.29
N PHE A 147 -14.04 9.77 -8.92
CA PHE A 147 -15.36 9.63 -9.52
C PHE A 147 -15.84 10.96 -10.06
N GLU A 148 -15.90 11.07 -11.39
CA GLU A 148 -16.36 12.22 -12.12
C GLU A 148 -17.86 12.09 -12.43
N ILE A 149 -18.63 13.14 -12.13
CA ILE A 149 -20.06 13.21 -12.38
C ILE A 149 -20.32 13.70 -13.81
N VAL A 150 -21.16 13.00 -14.55
CA VAL A 150 -21.70 13.43 -15.84
C VAL A 150 -23.17 13.78 -15.67
N MET A 151 -23.50 15.03 -15.93
CA MET A 151 -24.86 15.54 -15.84
C MET A 151 -25.59 15.40 -17.18
N GLY A 152 -26.90 15.22 -17.14
CA GLY A 152 -27.76 15.20 -18.33
C GLY A 152 -29.23 15.35 -17.96
N ASP A 153 -30.08 15.47 -18.98
CA ASP A 153 -31.50 15.59 -18.79
C ASP A 153 -32.21 14.23 -18.85
N ILE A 154 -33.19 14.05 -18.00
CA ILE A 154 -34.04 12.87 -17.95
C ILE A 154 -35.50 13.30 -17.91
N ASP A 155 -36.35 12.58 -18.62
CA ASP A 155 -37.78 12.84 -18.66
C ASP A 155 -38.40 12.76 -17.26
N GLY A 156 -39.00 13.86 -16.80
CA GLY A 156 -39.64 13.94 -15.48
C GLY A 156 -38.78 14.53 -14.37
N ALA A 157 -37.48 14.74 -14.55
CA ALA A 157 -36.61 15.30 -13.52
C ALA A 157 -36.71 16.83 -13.37
N GLY A 158 -37.13 17.55 -14.43
CA GLY A 158 -37.29 19.01 -14.40
C GLY A 158 -36.00 19.83 -14.34
N SER A 159 -34.85 19.20 -14.09
CA SER A 159 -33.51 19.79 -14.04
C SER A 159 -32.47 18.74 -14.46
N ALA A 160 -31.26 19.19 -14.80
CA ALA A 160 -30.16 18.29 -15.10
C ALA A 160 -29.79 17.46 -13.83
N VAL A 161 -29.65 16.16 -14.01
CA VAL A 161 -29.37 15.18 -12.98
C VAL A 161 -28.12 14.32 -13.33
N ILE A 162 -27.59 13.61 -12.40
CA ILE A 162 -26.45 12.69 -12.64
C ILE A 162 -26.91 11.55 -13.56
N THR A 163 -26.36 11.49 -14.77
CA THR A 163 -26.66 10.41 -15.73
C THR A 163 -25.61 9.32 -15.78
N ASN A 164 -24.38 9.63 -15.36
CA ASN A 164 -23.29 8.66 -15.30
C ASN A 164 -22.26 9.11 -14.27
N VAL A 165 -21.55 8.17 -13.67
CA VAL A 165 -20.40 8.41 -12.79
C VAL A 165 -19.21 7.64 -13.34
N ARG A 166 -18.14 8.34 -13.72
CA ARG A 166 -16.96 7.77 -14.36
C ARG A 166 -15.83 7.60 -13.37
N TYR A 167 -15.18 6.43 -13.38
CA TYR A 167 -14.00 6.20 -12.58
C TYR A 167 -12.73 6.64 -13.33
N ASN A 168 -12.03 7.64 -12.81
CA ASN A 168 -10.80 8.21 -13.37
C ASN A 168 -9.54 7.82 -12.58
N GLY A 169 -9.68 6.99 -11.55
CA GLY A 169 -8.58 6.49 -10.72
C GLY A 169 -7.63 5.56 -11.47
N SER A 170 -6.92 4.73 -10.70
CA SER A 170 -6.07 3.63 -11.20
C SER A 170 -6.48 2.33 -10.51
N ILE A 171 -6.27 1.21 -11.19
CA ILE A 171 -6.44 -0.13 -10.61
C ILE A 171 -5.17 -0.65 -9.93
N ASP A 172 -4.04 0.04 -10.13
CA ASP A 172 -2.76 -0.40 -9.62
C ASP A 172 -2.71 -0.32 -8.11
N THR A 173 -2.12 -1.33 -7.49
CA THR A 173 -1.86 -1.38 -6.05
C THR A 173 -0.41 -1.06 -5.76
N LYS A 174 -0.19 -0.18 -4.77
CA LYS A 174 1.14 0.09 -4.22
C LYS A 174 1.35 -0.81 -3.03
N GLN A 175 2.28 -1.73 -3.15
CA GLN A 175 2.65 -2.63 -2.05
C GLN A 175 3.74 -2.02 -1.18
N VAL A 176 3.57 -2.13 0.13
CA VAL A 176 4.51 -1.65 1.14
C VAL A 176 4.89 -2.81 2.05
N GLU A 177 6.18 -2.97 2.28
CA GLU A 177 6.71 -4.00 3.15
C GLU A 177 6.48 -3.62 4.63
N SER A 178 5.65 -4.41 5.32
CA SER A 178 5.27 -4.21 6.72
C SER A 178 6.03 -5.11 7.70
N ASP A 179 6.70 -6.15 7.20
CA ASP A 179 7.54 -7.09 7.91
C ASP A 179 8.45 -7.78 6.88
N GLU A 180 9.45 -8.54 7.32
CA GLU A 180 10.36 -9.23 6.40
C GLU A 180 9.57 -10.15 5.45
N LEU A 181 9.68 -9.88 4.14
CA LEU A 181 8.96 -10.57 3.05
C LEU A 181 7.42 -10.50 3.16
N SER A 182 6.87 -9.61 3.99
CA SER A 182 5.43 -9.39 4.13
C SER A 182 5.03 -8.05 3.54
N PHE A 183 4.22 -8.10 2.48
CA PHE A 183 3.73 -6.92 1.77
C PHE A 183 2.23 -6.72 2.04
N MET A 184 1.82 -5.46 2.06
CA MET A 184 0.44 -5.03 2.19
C MET A 184 0.15 -3.91 1.20
N ASP A 185 -1.08 -3.87 0.67
CA ASP A 185 -1.49 -2.82 -0.26
C ASP A 185 -1.71 -1.50 0.48
N ALA A 186 -1.01 -0.45 0.06
CA ALA A 186 -1.08 0.86 0.69
C ALA A 186 -2.18 1.77 0.13
N ASN A 187 -2.86 1.36 -0.92
CA ASN A 187 -3.91 2.13 -1.56
C ASN A 187 -5.11 1.25 -1.89
N GLN A 188 -6.26 1.88 -2.08
CA GLN A 188 -7.49 1.21 -2.46
C GLN A 188 -7.97 1.75 -3.81
N ALA A 189 -8.36 0.85 -4.71
CA ALA A 189 -8.89 1.20 -6.00
C ALA A 189 -10.42 1.23 -5.95
N GLY A 190 -11.01 2.35 -6.35
CA GLY A 190 -12.45 2.57 -6.33
C GLY A 190 -13.22 1.66 -7.30
N ASN A 191 -12.56 1.17 -8.36
CA ASN A 191 -13.16 0.25 -9.33
C ASN A 191 -13.61 -1.09 -8.73
N ARG A 192 -13.09 -1.49 -7.57
CA ARG A 192 -13.54 -2.68 -6.81
C ARG A 192 -14.48 -2.32 -5.67
N MET A 193 -14.24 -1.18 -5.05
CA MET A 193 -14.98 -0.73 -3.86
C MET A 193 -16.42 -0.39 -4.22
N PHE A 194 -16.60 0.44 -5.26
CA PHE A 194 -17.86 1.03 -5.64
C PHE A 194 -18.48 0.36 -6.87
N TRP A 195 -18.40 -0.98 -6.94
CA TRP A 195 -19.03 -1.79 -7.97
C TRP A 195 -20.14 -2.63 -7.36
N ALA A 196 -21.27 -2.79 -8.10
CA ALA A 196 -22.41 -3.55 -7.61
C ALA A 196 -22.39 -4.99 -8.08
N GLU A 197 -22.04 -5.23 -9.33
CA GLU A 197 -22.15 -6.51 -10.01
C GLU A 197 -20.86 -6.90 -10.72
N ARG A 198 -20.70 -8.20 -10.98
CA ARG A 198 -19.64 -8.69 -11.87
C ARG A 198 -19.84 -8.08 -13.25
N GLN A 199 -18.76 -7.56 -13.83
CA GLN A 199 -18.82 -7.03 -15.17
C GLN A 199 -18.55 -8.14 -16.19
N THR A 200 -19.44 -8.27 -17.16
CA THR A 200 -19.29 -9.20 -18.28
C THR A 200 -19.31 -8.41 -19.58
N LEU A 201 -18.32 -8.63 -20.41
CA LEU A 201 -18.20 -8.08 -21.75
C LEU A 201 -18.54 -9.17 -22.76
N PHE A 202 -19.48 -8.88 -23.65
CA PHE A 202 -19.90 -9.78 -24.73
C PHE A 202 -19.46 -9.21 -26.06
N SER A 203 -18.46 -9.83 -26.69
CA SER A 203 -18.05 -9.43 -28.05
C SER A 203 -19.06 -9.98 -29.06
N ALA A 204 -19.42 -9.15 -30.05
CA ALA A 204 -20.26 -9.55 -31.17
C ALA A 204 -19.45 -10.14 -32.34
N THR A 205 -18.12 -10.08 -32.30
CA THR A 205 -17.23 -10.52 -33.37
C THR A 205 -17.01 -12.04 -33.28
N ASP A 206 -17.25 -12.78 -34.38
CA ASP A 206 -16.97 -14.22 -34.45
C ASP A 206 -15.45 -14.47 -34.35
N ALA A 207 -15.04 -15.11 -33.28
CA ALA A 207 -13.62 -15.36 -32.95
C ALA A 207 -13.15 -16.78 -33.30
N ARG A 208 -13.99 -17.67 -33.85
CA ARG A 208 -13.64 -19.09 -34.10
C ARG A 208 -12.41 -19.29 -34.96
N ASN A 209 -12.25 -18.46 -35.98
CA ASN A 209 -11.16 -18.55 -36.95
C ASN A 209 -10.04 -17.53 -36.64
N PHE A 210 -10.12 -16.85 -35.49
CA PHE A 210 -9.11 -15.89 -35.11
C PHE A 210 -7.80 -16.59 -34.73
N ILE A 211 -6.70 -16.09 -35.28
CA ILE A 211 -5.33 -16.54 -35.00
C ILE A 211 -4.45 -15.31 -34.82
N VAL A 212 -3.66 -15.30 -33.76
CA VAL A 212 -2.67 -14.25 -33.50
C VAL A 212 -1.62 -14.26 -34.61
N GLN A 213 -1.44 -13.14 -35.31
CA GLN A 213 -0.57 -13.05 -36.47
C GLN A 213 0.91 -12.84 -36.11
N GLN A 214 1.18 -12.20 -34.99
CA GLN A 214 2.54 -11.91 -34.52
C GLN A 214 2.57 -11.95 -32.99
N ASP A 215 3.75 -12.15 -32.43
CA ASP A 215 3.93 -12.14 -30.96
C ASP A 215 3.44 -10.81 -30.39
N SER A 216 2.61 -10.89 -29.38
CA SER A 216 1.90 -9.78 -28.81
C SER A 216 1.68 -9.97 -27.31
N ALA A 217 1.10 -8.99 -26.64
CA ALA A 217 0.64 -9.11 -25.27
C ALA A 217 -0.68 -8.38 -25.11
N ILE A 218 -1.52 -8.89 -24.23
CA ILE A 218 -2.72 -8.21 -23.77
C ILE A 218 -2.58 -7.94 -22.27
N GLU A 219 -3.18 -6.89 -21.81
CA GLU A 219 -3.28 -6.60 -20.38
C GLU A 219 -4.72 -6.72 -19.96
N VAL A 220 -4.95 -7.54 -18.95
CA VAL A 220 -6.26 -7.83 -18.39
C VAL A 220 -6.20 -7.54 -16.90
N ASP A 221 -6.92 -6.54 -16.44
CA ASP A 221 -7.00 -6.12 -15.02
C ASP A 221 -5.62 -5.92 -14.38
N GLY A 222 -4.68 -5.30 -15.13
CA GLY A 222 -3.30 -5.04 -14.69
C GLY A 222 -2.33 -6.22 -14.87
N VAL A 223 -2.81 -7.39 -15.30
CA VAL A 223 -1.95 -8.56 -15.55
C VAL A 223 -1.60 -8.64 -17.03
N THR A 224 -0.31 -8.62 -17.36
CA THR A 224 0.18 -8.77 -18.73
C THR A 224 0.24 -10.25 -19.12
N ILE A 225 -0.45 -10.61 -20.20
CA ILE A 225 -0.56 -11.98 -20.73
C ILE A 225 0.12 -12.03 -22.09
N PRO A 226 1.24 -12.78 -22.23
CA PRO A 226 1.93 -12.92 -23.51
C PRO A 226 1.17 -13.86 -24.45
N LEU A 227 1.03 -13.44 -25.70
CA LEU A 227 0.43 -14.18 -26.79
C LEU A 227 1.50 -14.43 -27.87
N ILE A 228 1.48 -15.62 -28.45
CA ILE A 228 2.46 -16.05 -29.45
C ILE A 228 1.75 -16.14 -30.79
N ALA A 229 2.48 -15.83 -31.88
CA ALA A 229 1.96 -16.04 -33.22
C ALA A 229 1.52 -17.49 -33.44
N GLY A 230 0.28 -17.66 -33.95
CA GLY A 230 -0.36 -18.98 -34.09
C GLY A 230 -1.34 -19.32 -32.97
N ASP A 231 -1.39 -18.55 -31.87
CA ASP A 231 -2.42 -18.77 -30.83
C ASP A 231 -3.83 -18.56 -31.43
N ASN A 232 -4.70 -19.54 -31.23
CA ASN A 232 -6.12 -19.42 -31.57
C ASN A 232 -6.94 -18.90 -30.36
N VAL A 233 -8.22 -18.64 -30.57
CA VAL A 233 -9.11 -18.12 -29.51
C VAL A 233 -9.11 -18.99 -28.25
N TYR A 234 -9.03 -20.33 -28.39
CA TYR A 234 -9.02 -21.23 -27.24
C TYR A 234 -7.71 -21.14 -26.44
N ALA A 235 -6.57 -20.95 -27.13
CA ALA A 235 -5.28 -20.71 -26.48
C ALA A 235 -5.29 -19.37 -25.74
N ILE A 236 -5.85 -18.31 -26.34
CA ILE A 236 -6.01 -16.99 -25.71
C ILE A 236 -6.87 -17.12 -24.43
N MET A 237 -8.05 -17.75 -24.51
CA MET A 237 -8.92 -17.99 -23.36
C MET A 237 -8.22 -18.78 -22.27
N SER A 238 -7.48 -19.84 -22.63
CA SER A 238 -6.72 -20.64 -21.67
C SER A 238 -5.66 -19.81 -20.96
N LYS A 239 -4.92 -18.97 -21.69
CA LYS A 239 -3.91 -18.05 -21.13
C LYS A 239 -4.55 -17.01 -20.22
N ILE A 240 -5.69 -16.42 -20.58
CA ILE A 240 -6.45 -15.49 -19.73
C ILE A 240 -6.88 -16.20 -18.43
N ASN A 241 -7.50 -17.37 -18.54
CA ASN A 241 -8.03 -18.12 -17.41
C ASN A 241 -6.92 -18.63 -16.45
N SER A 242 -5.70 -18.81 -16.94
CA SER A 242 -4.54 -19.25 -16.15
C SER A 242 -3.61 -18.11 -15.69
N SER A 243 -3.89 -16.86 -16.08
CA SER A 243 -3.00 -15.71 -15.85
C SER A 243 -2.96 -15.24 -14.40
N GLY A 244 -3.91 -15.67 -13.55
CA GLY A 244 -4.10 -15.13 -12.19
C GLY A 244 -4.86 -13.81 -12.15
N ALA A 245 -5.24 -13.22 -13.29
CA ALA A 245 -6.20 -12.12 -13.32
C ALA A 245 -7.57 -12.62 -12.81
N ALA A 246 -8.29 -11.75 -12.10
CA ALA A 246 -9.60 -12.12 -11.52
C ALA A 246 -10.72 -12.07 -12.58
N VAL A 247 -10.50 -12.78 -13.68
CA VAL A 247 -11.41 -12.86 -14.83
C VAL A 247 -11.55 -14.28 -15.35
N LYS A 248 -12.64 -14.51 -16.06
CA LYS A 248 -12.91 -15.74 -16.80
C LYS A 248 -13.27 -15.41 -18.24
N ALA A 249 -12.51 -15.94 -19.18
CA ALA A 249 -12.82 -15.87 -20.60
C ALA A 249 -13.56 -17.13 -21.07
N SER A 250 -14.57 -16.94 -21.90
CA SER A 250 -15.38 -18.01 -22.50
C SER A 250 -15.80 -17.64 -23.91
N LEU A 251 -16.20 -18.63 -24.72
CA LEU A 251 -16.77 -18.39 -26.05
C LEU A 251 -18.29 -18.48 -25.97
N ASP A 252 -18.97 -17.49 -26.52
CA ASP A 252 -20.44 -17.53 -26.64
C ASP A 252 -20.85 -18.61 -27.64
N PRO A 253 -21.70 -19.57 -27.27
CA PRO A 253 -22.10 -20.62 -28.17
C PRO A 253 -22.99 -20.21 -29.34
N VAL A 254 -23.57 -19.00 -29.28
CA VAL A 254 -24.48 -18.47 -30.30
C VAL A 254 -23.76 -17.54 -31.27
N THR A 255 -23.05 -16.55 -30.72
CA THR A 255 -22.36 -15.52 -31.54
C THR A 255 -20.92 -15.92 -31.88
N ASN A 256 -20.35 -16.90 -31.17
CA ASN A 256 -18.94 -17.28 -31.18
C ASN A 256 -18.01 -16.10 -30.84
N GLY A 257 -18.54 -15.06 -30.21
CA GLY A 257 -17.78 -13.98 -29.65
C GLY A 257 -17.03 -14.39 -28.37
N MET A 258 -15.91 -13.79 -28.09
CA MET A 258 -15.21 -13.99 -26.82
C MET A 258 -15.86 -13.14 -25.74
N ASN A 259 -16.33 -13.80 -24.67
CA ASN A 259 -16.85 -13.15 -23.47
C ASN A 259 -15.78 -13.13 -22.39
N ILE A 260 -15.68 -12.00 -21.68
CA ILE A 260 -14.80 -11.86 -20.52
C ILE A 260 -15.62 -11.38 -19.34
N GLU A 261 -15.63 -12.18 -18.26
CA GLU A 261 -16.37 -11.92 -17.04
C GLU A 261 -15.40 -11.75 -15.87
N THR A 262 -15.64 -10.77 -14.98
CA THR A 262 -14.91 -10.64 -13.72
C THR A 262 -15.39 -11.68 -12.70
N THR A 263 -14.49 -12.18 -11.86
CA THR A 263 -14.84 -13.18 -10.83
C THR A 263 -15.48 -12.57 -9.60
N ASP A 264 -15.29 -11.27 -9.37
CA ASP A 264 -15.91 -10.47 -8.32
C ASP A 264 -16.48 -9.17 -8.89
N ALA A 265 -17.23 -8.41 -8.10
CA ALA A 265 -17.77 -7.12 -8.51
C ALA A 265 -16.64 -6.10 -8.68
N ARG A 266 -16.34 -5.75 -9.93
CA ARG A 266 -15.34 -4.73 -10.31
C ARG A 266 -15.51 -4.26 -11.74
N GLN A 267 -14.93 -3.11 -12.05
CA GLN A 267 -14.77 -2.64 -13.42
C GLN A 267 -13.59 -3.34 -14.08
N LEU A 268 -13.82 -3.94 -15.23
CA LEU A 268 -12.81 -4.63 -16.01
C LEU A 268 -11.97 -3.65 -16.83
N TRP A 269 -10.65 -3.80 -16.75
CA TRP A 269 -9.69 -3.01 -17.52
C TRP A 269 -8.96 -3.89 -18.52
N LEU A 270 -9.10 -3.54 -19.80
CA LEU A 270 -8.52 -4.28 -20.92
C LEU A 270 -7.76 -3.34 -21.85
N ARG A 271 -6.58 -3.76 -22.27
CA ARG A 271 -5.84 -3.09 -23.35
C ARG A 271 -4.93 -4.07 -24.09
N ASP A 272 -4.67 -3.76 -25.35
CA ASP A 272 -3.56 -4.37 -26.08
C ASP A 272 -2.25 -3.75 -25.58
N ALA A 273 -1.29 -4.59 -25.17
CA ALA A 273 0.01 -4.17 -24.63
C ALA A 273 1.18 -4.40 -25.60
N GLY A 274 0.88 -4.80 -26.84
CA GLY A 274 1.85 -5.08 -27.90
C GLY A 274 1.37 -4.59 -29.27
N GLU A 275 2.15 -4.88 -30.29
CA GLU A 275 1.85 -4.43 -31.67
C GLU A 275 0.70 -5.20 -32.34
N GLY A 276 0.27 -6.33 -31.78
CA GLY A 276 -0.66 -7.26 -32.41
C GLY A 276 -2.13 -6.87 -32.37
N ASN A 277 -2.56 -5.85 -31.62
CA ASN A 277 -3.95 -5.38 -31.47
C ASN A 277 -4.98 -6.52 -31.36
N VAL A 278 -4.71 -7.52 -30.52
CA VAL A 278 -5.49 -8.77 -30.46
C VAL A 278 -6.91 -8.52 -29.94
N LEU A 279 -7.04 -7.79 -28.82
CA LEU A 279 -8.36 -7.45 -28.27
C LEU A 279 -9.18 -6.55 -29.20
N ALA A 280 -8.50 -5.65 -29.91
CA ALA A 280 -9.14 -4.82 -30.92
C ALA A 280 -9.62 -5.64 -32.13
N SER A 281 -8.85 -6.62 -32.59
CA SER A 281 -9.19 -7.52 -33.68
C SER A 281 -10.35 -8.46 -33.30
N LEU A 282 -10.46 -8.82 -32.01
CA LEU A 282 -11.57 -9.58 -31.45
C LEU A 282 -12.80 -8.69 -31.19
N GLY A 283 -12.77 -7.40 -31.56
CA GLY A 283 -13.87 -6.46 -31.41
C GLY A 283 -14.20 -6.11 -29.98
N ILE A 284 -13.24 -6.19 -29.03
CA ILE A 284 -13.46 -5.94 -27.60
C ILE A 284 -13.06 -4.51 -27.24
N VAL A 285 -11.91 -4.03 -27.73
CA VAL A 285 -11.40 -2.70 -27.38
C VAL A 285 -11.14 -1.83 -28.61
N LYS A 286 -11.10 -0.52 -28.42
CA LYS A 286 -10.64 0.49 -29.39
C LYS A 286 -9.16 0.78 -29.12
N PRO A 287 -8.24 0.54 -30.06
CA PRO A 287 -6.79 0.58 -29.78
C PRO A 287 -6.26 1.97 -29.42
N GLN A 288 -6.98 3.04 -29.77
CA GLN A 288 -6.56 4.42 -29.54
C GLN A 288 -7.07 5.04 -28.22
N GLN A 289 -7.93 4.34 -27.49
CA GLN A 289 -8.51 4.81 -26.25
C GLN A 289 -7.88 4.11 -25.04
N ARG A 290 -7.98 4.74 -23.87
CA ARG A 290 -7.45 4.19 -22.62
C ARG A 290 -8.54 3.49 -21.81
N PRO A 291 -8.22 2.38 -21.12
CA PRO A 291 -9.15 1.77 -20.19
C PRO A 291 -9.60 2.78 -19.10
N PRO A 292 -10.81 2.63 -18.59
CA PRO A 292 -11.81 1.59 -18.88
C PRO A 292 -12.77 1.95 -20.02
N TYR A 293 -12.60 3.13 -20.67
CA TYR A 293 -13.54 3.68 -21.65
C TYR A 293 -13.16 3.38 -23.09
N ASN A 294 -12.33 2.38 -23.29
CA ASN A 294 -11.82 1.95 -24.60
C ASN A 294 -12.59 0.76 -25.18
N LEU A 295 -13.79 0.46 -24.69
CA LEU A 295 -14.58 -0.64 -25.23
C LEU A 295 -15.08 -0.32 -26.65
N ALA A 296 -15.12 -1.35 -27.50
CA ALA A 296 -15.67 -1.22 -28.84
C ALA A 296 -17.20 -1.03 -28.79
N ASP A 297 -17.77 -0.28 -29.74
CA ASP A 297 -19.20 0.02 -29.76
C ASP A 297 -20.09 -1.24 -29.97
N SER A 298 -19.49 -2.32 -30.50
CA SER A 298 -20.16 -3.61 -30.70
C SER A 298 -20.21 -4.46 -29.43
N VAL A 299 -19.47 -4.10 -28.38
CA VAL A 299 -19.45 -4.84 -27.13
C VAL A 299 -20.68 -4.50 -26.29
N ARG A 300 -21.36 -5.55 -25.83
CA ARG A 300 -22.40 -5.38 -24.80
C ARG A 300 -21.76 -5.56 -23.45
N VAL A 301 -22.05 -4.62 -22.56
CA VAL A 301 -21.57 -4.63 -21.17
C VAL A 301 -22.74 -4.98 -20.26
N SER A 302 -22.57 -5.96 -19.41
CA SER A 302 -23.49 -6.29 -18.30
C SER A 302 -22.76 -6.13 -16.99
N GLY A 303 -23.49 -5.76 -15.95
CA GLY A 303 -22.91 -5.40 -14.64
C GLY A 303 -22.43 -3.95 -14.60
N GLY A 304 -22.62 -3.29 -13.47
CA GLY A 304 -22.34 -1.87 -13.31
C GLY A 304 -21.83 -1.50 -11.91
N SER A 305 -21.53 -0.23 -11.77
CA SER A 305 -21.18 0.36 -10.49
C SER A 305 -22.42 0.45 -9.58
N LEU A 306 -22.18 0.66 -8.29
CA LEU A 306 -23.28 0.96 -7.38
C LEU A 306 -23.99 2.29 -7.74
N PHE A 307 -23.26 3.23 -8.38
CA PHE A 307 -23.85 4.46 -8.90
C PHE A 307 -24.84 4.18 -10.04
N ASP A 308 -24.51 3.24 -10.95
CA ASP A 308 -25.41 2.81 -12.02
C ASP A 308 -26.69 2.18 -11.47
N ALA A 309 -26.58 1.40 -10.37
CA ALA A 309 -27.73 0.82 -9.68
C ALA A 309 -28.65 1.90 -9.11
N VAL A 310 -28.08 2.95 -8.49
CA VAL A 310 -28.84 4.08 -7.94
C VAL A 310 -29.45 4.95 -9.04
N ILE A 311 -28.70 5.19 -10.13
CA ILE A 311 -29.22 5.90 -11.31
C ILE A 311 -30.40 5.13 -11.92
N ALA A 312 -30.29 3.81 -12.07
CA ALA A 312 -31.38 2.96 -12.56
C ALA A 312 -32.61 3.01 -11.64
N MET A 313 -32.39 3.01 -10.31
CA MET A 313 -33.45 3.15 -9.31
C MET A 313 -34.21 4.48 -9.48
N ARG A 314 -33.49 5.58 -9.52
CA ARG A 314 -34.07 6.91 -9.73
C ARG A 314 -34.87 6.99 -11.04
N ASN A 315 -34.29 6.47 -12.11
CA ASN A 315 -34.94 6.50 -13.44
C ASN A 315 -36.22 5.66 -13.42
N ALA A 316 -36.23 4.49 -12.76
CA ALA A 316 -37.43 3.68 -12.57
C ALA A 316 -38.51 4.41 -11.76
N MET A 317 -38.10 5.20 -10.73
CA MET A 317 -39.04 6.03 -9.97
C MET A 317 -39.66 7.17 -10.83
N TYR A 318 -38.86 7.85 -11.65
CA TYR A 318 -39.40 8.86 -12.60
C TYR A 318 -40.32 8.24 -13.63
N ALA A 319 -40.03 6.99 -14.07
CA ALA A 319 -40.90 6.27 -14.98
C ALA A 319 -42.17 5.71 -14.30
N GLY A 320 -42.19 5.59 -12.97
CA GLY A 320 -43.25 4.95 -12.22
C GLY A 320 -43.28 3.44 -12.37
N ASP A 321 -42.09 2.82 -12.60
CA ASP A 321 -41.93 1.42 -12.90
C ASP A 321 -41.63 0.60 -11.59
N HIS A 322 -42.70 0.09 -10.98
CA HIS A 322 -42.66 -0.73 -9.76
C HIS A 322 -41.97 -2.08 -9.98
N GLU A 323 -42.12 -2.66 -11.18
CA GLU A 323 -41.57 -4.00 -11.49
C GLU A 323 -40.05 -3.93 -11.54
N SER A 324 -39.50 -2.95 -12.24
CA SER A 324 -38.04 -2.73 -12.27
C SER A 324 -37.47 -2.43 -10.88
N LEU A 325 -38.18 -1.63 -10.06
CA LEU A 325 -37.76 -1.32 -8.68
C LEU A 325 -37.66 -2.56 -7.78
N GLY A 326 -38.66 -3.44 -7.86
CA GLY A 326 -38.71 -4.67 -7.05
C GLY A 326 -37.87 -5.82 -7.60
N GLY A 327 -37.50 -5.75 -8.87
CA GLY A 327 -36.75 -6.79 -9.56
C GLY A 327 -35.27 -6.46 -9.71
N LYS A 328 -34.92 -6.02 -10.91
CA LYS A 328 -33.53 -5.78 -11.31
C LYS A 328 -32.80 -4.74 -10.42
N VAL A 329 -33.48 -3.63 -10.12
CA VAL A 329 -32.89 -2.53 -9.34
C VAL A 329 -32.58 -2.99 -7.91
N LEU A 330 -33.54 -3.63 -7.25
CA LEU A 330 -33.33 -4.15 -5.90
C LEU A 330 -32.20 -5.18 -5.86
N GLY A 331 -32.13 -6.07 -6.86
CA GLY A 331 -31.03 -7.02 -6.97
C GLY A 331 -29.65 -6.36 -7.13
N SER A 332 -29.54 -5.29 -7.94
CA SER A 332 -28.29 -4.54 -8.10
C SER A 332 -27.91 -3.77 -6.83
N VAL A 333 -28.90 -3.21 -6.10
CA VAL A 333 -28.67 -2.52 -4.81
C VAL A 333 -28.21 -3.54 -3.74
N ASP A 334 -28.84 -4.70 -3.67
CA ASP A 334 -28.41 -5.77 -2.75
C ASP A 334 -26.98 -6.24 -3.08
N GLY A 335 -26.66 -6.44 -4.37
CA GLY A 335 -25.30 -6.77 -4.81
C GLY A 335 -24.27 -5.71 -4.43
N ALA A 336 -24.62 -4.43 -4.52
CA ALA A 336 -23.77 -3.32 -4.08
C ALA A 336 -23.52 -3.33 -2.57
N ILE A 337 -24.56 -3.59 -1.76
CA ILE A 337 -24.46 -3.71 -0.30
C ILE A 337 -23.54 -4.87 0.07
N ASP A 338 -23.74 -6.04 -0.55
CA ASP A 338 -22.91 -7.22 -0.29
C ASP A 338 -21.43 -6.97 -0.65
N ASN A 339 -21.17 -6.34 -1.80
CA ASN A 339 -19.78 -5.99 -2.16
C ASN A 339 -19.18 -4.98 -1.20
N LEU A 340 -19.89 -3.89 -0.85
CA LEU A 340 -19.40 -2.90 0.11
C LEU A 340 -19.10 -3.53 1.48
N ALA A 341 -19.98 -4.40 1.97
CA ALA A 341 -19.79 -5.13 3.22
C ALA A 341 -18.56 -6.05 3.16
N ALA A 342 -18.37 -6.76 2.04
CA ALA A 342 -17.19 -7.60 1.83
C ALA A 342 -15.90 -6.77 1.78
N ARG A 343 -15.90 -5.60 1.12
CA ARG A 343 -14.74 -4.70 1.07
C ARG A 343 -14.45 -4.06 2.43
N LEU A 344 -15.48 -3.71 3.18
CA LEU A 344 -15.32 -3.21 4.56
C LEU A 344 -14.68 -4.26 5.46
N ALA A 345 -15.13 -5.52 5.37
CA ALA A 345 -14.52 -6.63 6.10
C ALA A 345 -13.06 -6.88 5.66
N GLU A 346 -12.77 -6.80 4.36
CA GLU A 346 -11.40 -6.89 3.83
C GLU A 346 -10.51 -5.76 4.39
N ASN A 347 -11.01 -4.51 4.42
CA ASN A 347 -10.32 -3.37 5.02
C ASN A 347 -10.04 -3.58 6.51
N GLY A 348 -11.04 -4.07 7.27
CA GLY A 348 -10.89 -4.41 8.69
C GLY A 348 -9.81 -5.49 8.91
N SER A 349 -9.81 -6.56 8.11
CA SER A 349 -8.78 -7.60 8.20
C SER A 349 -7.37 -7.09 7.89
N ARG A 350 -7.24 -6.15 6.95
CA ARG A 350 -5.96 -5.49 6.63
C ARG A 350 -5.51 -4.57 7.77
N TYR A 351 -6.45 -3.84 8.38
CA TYR A 351 -6.20 -3.02 9.57
C TYR A 351 -5.66 -3.88 10.72
N GLU A 352 -6.35 -4.97 11.08
CA GLU A 352 -5.92 -5.89 12.14
C GLU A 352 -4.52 -6.50 11.85
N ARG A 353 -4.25 -6.84 10.60
CA ARG A 353 -2.93 -7.33 10.18
C ARG A 353 -1.84 -6.27 10.37
N ALA A 354 -2.11 -5.01 10.05
CA ALA A 354 -1.18 -3.90 10.25
C ALA A 354 -0.94 -3.65 11.75
N GLU A 355 -2.00 -3.69 12.58
CA GLU A 355 -1.91 -3.57 14.03
C GLU A 355 -1.09 -4.72 14.66
N ALA A 356 -1.32 -5.95 14.24
CA ALA A 356 -0.52 -7.10 14.68
C ALA A 356 0.96 -6.98 14.28
N ALA A 357 1.26 -6.42 13.10
CA ALA A 357 2.63 -6.13 12.69
C ALA A 357 3.26 -5.07 13.60
N LEU A 358 2.55 -3.98 13.91
CA LEU A 358 3.01 -2.94 14.85
C LEU A 358 3.27 -3.53 16.25
N ALA A 359 2.37 -4.36 16.76
CA ALA A 359 2.54 -5.00 18.06
C ALA A 359 3.80 -5.88 18.12
N ARG A 360 4.10 -6.64 17.06
CA ARG A 360 5.34 -7.42 16.97
C ARG A 360 6.58 -6.52 16.93
N LEU A 361 6.57 -5.45 16.12
CA LEU A 361 7.67 -4.52 15.97
C LEU A 361 7.96 -3.78 17.29
N ASN A 362 6.92 -3.38 18.02
CA ASN A 362 7.03 -2.76 19.34
C ASN A 362 7.68 -3.68 20.39
N MET A 363 7.60 -4.99 20.22
CA MET A 363 8.33 -5.95 21.05
C MET A 363 9.75 -6.24 20.53
N GLN A 364 9.93 -6.28 19.22
CA GLN A 364 11.23 -6.63 18.62
C GLN A 364 12.25 -5.48 18.73
N ILE A 365 11.83 -4.23 18.48
CA ILE A 365 12.73 -3.07 18.50
C ILE A 365 13.43 -2.92 19.87
N PRO A 366 12.74 -2.92 21.03
CA PRO A 366 13.40 -2.86 22.34
C PRO A 366 14.33 -4.06 22.61
N ASN A 367 13.95 -5.26 22.16
CA ASN A 367 14.79 -6.46 22.35
C ASN A 367 16.11 -6.36 21.58
N VAL A 368 16.07 -5.90 20.32
CA VAL A 368 17.26 -5.71 19.49
C VAL A 368 18.07 -4.52 19.99
N THR A 369 17.43 -3.42 20.44
CA THR A 369 18.09 -2.28 21.07
C THR A 369 18.84 -2.72 22.33
N GLY A 370 18.19 -3.52 23.19
CA GLY A 370 18.84 -4.06 24.38
C GLY A 370 19.99 -5.04 24.06
N ALA A 371 19.91 -5.76 22.93
CA ALA A 371 21.01 -6.61 22.47
C ALA A 371 22.20 -5.76 21.96
N GLU A 372 21.93 -4.70 21.20
CA GLU A 372 22.95 -3.74 20.73
C GLU A 372 23.63 -3.03 21.90
N SER A 373 22.82 -2.57 22.87
CA SER A 373 23.31 -1.92 24.09
C SER A 373 24.27 -2.78 24.88
N ARG A 374 23.96 -4.07 25.08
CA ARG A 374 24.87 -5.01 25.78
C ARG A 374 26.22 -5.18 25.08
N GLU A 375 26.26 -5.07 23.77
CA GLU A 375 27.50 -5.21 22.99
C GLU A 375 28.30 -3.90 22.92
N ALA A 376 27.63 -2.78 22.74
CA ALA A 376 28.25 -1.52 22.33
C ALA A 376 28.33 -0.46 23.42
N ASP A 377 27.42 -0.47 24.42
CA ASP A 377 27.35 0.58 25.41
C ASP A 377 28.41 0.43 26.50
N LEU A 378 28.79 1.52 27.11
CA LEU A 378 29.78 1.63 28.15
C LEU A 378 29.14 1.41 29.53
N ASP A 379 29.71 0.52 30.34
CA ASP A 379 29.40 0.52 31.76
C ASP A 379 30.03 1.77 32.40
N LEU A 380 29.16 2.76 32.67
CA LEU A 380 29.57 4.04 33.23
C LEU A 380 30.23 3.91 34.61
N THR A 381 29.77 2.98 35.43
CA THR A 381 30.32 2.80 36.78
C THR A 381 31.74 2.30 36.70
N GLN A 382 31.99 1.30 35.87
CA GLN A 382 33.33 0.76 35.63
C GLN A 382 34.23 1.82 34.96
N ALA A 383 33.71 2.52 33.95
CA ALA A 383 34.51 3.51 33.22
C ALA A 383 34.95 4.70 34.11
N ILE A 384 34.08 5.18 35.01
CA ILE A 384 34.40 6.25 35.96
C ILE A 384 35.47 5.74 36.97
N SER A 385 35.35 4.51 37.45
CA SER A 385 36.33 3.92 38.31
C SER A 385 37.70 3.80 37.63
N ASP A 386 37.71 3.30 36.40
CA ASP A 386 38.94 3.17 35.59
C ASP A 386 39.56 4.56 35.28
N LEU A 387 38.72 5.58 34.97
CA LEU A 387 39.19 6.93 34.77
C LEU A 387 39.95 7.44 35.98
N LYS A 388 39.34 7.33 37.17
CA LYS A 388 39.97 7.82 38.41
C LYS A 388 41.27 7.05 38.71
N MET A 389 41.29 5.75 38.48
CA MET A 389 42.49 4.91 38.65
C MET A 389 43.59 5.36 37.66
N TYR A 390 43.26 5.64 36.40
CA TYR A 390 44.24 6.10 35.41
C TYR A 390 44.72 7.52 35.65
N GLU A 391 43.85 8.42 36.14
CA GLU A 391 44.24 9.76 36.57
C GLU A 391 45.27 9.67 37.71
N TYR A 392 45.01 8.89 38.75
CA TYR A 392 45.90 8.68 39.87
C TYR A 392 47.22 8.10 39.42
N THR A 393 47.19 7.03 38.61
CA THR A 393 48.41 6.38 38.10
C THR A 393 49.23 7.26 37.19
N HIS A 394 48.57 8.12 36.38
CA HIS A 394 49.23 9.09 35.54
C HIS A 394 49.95 10.18 36.36
N GLN A 395 49.30 10.73 37.38
CA GLN A 395 49.90 11.69 38.31
C GLN A 395 51.10 11.11 39.06
N ALA A 396 50.96 9.86 39.55
CA ALA A 396 52.05 9.14 40.21
C ALA A 396 53.24 8.89 39.27
N SER A 397 52.97 8.54 38.00
CA SER A 397 54.01 8.36 36.98
C SER A 397 54.75 9.64 36.66
N LEU A 398 54.01 10.76 36.47
CA LEU A 398 54.62 12.09 36.26
C LEU A 398 55.51 12.50 37.45
N SER A 399 55.06 12.27 38.68
CA SER A 399 55.85 12.55 39.89
C SER A 399 57.12 11.69 39.95
N THR A 400 57.03 10.40 39.64
CA THR A 400 58.16 9.50 39.59
C THR A 400 59.18 9.90 38.53
N VAL A 401 58.72 10.25 37.32
CA VAL A 401 59.56 10.70 36.23
C VAL A 401 60.22 12.04 36.59
N GLY A 402 59.47 13.00 37.18
CA GLY A 402 59.99 14.26 37.66
C GLY A 402 61.12 14.12 38.69
N ASN A 403 60.99 13.13 39.61
CA ASN A 403 62.05 12.82 40.62
C ASN A 403 63.27 12.15 39.98
N LEU A 404 63.09 11.31 38.95
CA LEU A 404 64.19 10.72 38.19
C LEU A 404 65.02 11.81 37.46
N TYR A 405 64.40 12.82 36.92
CA TYR A 405 65.07 13.95 36.25
C TYR A 405 65.83 14.84 37.27
N LYS A 406 65.28 15.06 38.44
CA LYS A 406 65.95 15.87 39.49
C LYS A 406 67.23 15.19 39.98
N ASN A 407 67.22 13.88 40.18
CA ASN A 407 68.39 13.13 40.67
C ASN A 407 69.55 13.06 39.66
N THR A 408 69.29 13.14 38.36
CA THR A 408 70.30 13.14 37.30
C THR A 408 71.01 14.48 37.17
N LEU A 409 70.30 15.59 37.38
CA LEU A 409 70.88 16.95 37.34
C LEU A 409 71.76 17.25 38.57
N LEU A 410 71.38 16.76 39.76
CA LEU A 410 72.15 16.94 40.99
C LEU A 410 73.47 16.12 41.01
N ASN A 411 73.52 14.96 40.35
CA ASN A 411 74.73 14.13 40.22
C ASN A 411 75.73 14.63 39.17
N TYR A 412 75.32 15.58 38.29
CA TYR A 412 76.21 16.15 37.26
C TYR A 412 76.84 17.46 37.68
N LEU A 413 76.40 18.09 38.78
CA LEU A 413 76.90 19.35 39.35
C LEU A 413 77.78 19.17 40.59
N ARG A 414 78.18 17.93 40.91
CA ARG A 414 79.22 17.58 41.90
C ARG A 414 80.40 16.88 41.18
#